data_faecb0b599d8034111ad1a99f667b2ee
#
_entry.id   faecb0b599d8034111ad1a99f667b2ee
#
_cell.length_a   1.000
_cell.length_b   1.000
_cell.length_c   1.000
_cell.angle_alpha   90.00
_cell.angle_beta   90.00
_cell.angle_gamma   90.00
#
_symmetry.space_group_name_H-M   'P 1'
#
loop_
_entity.id
_entity.type
_entity.pdbx_description
1 polymer ?
#
loop_
_entity_poly.entity_id
_entity_poly.type
_entity_poly.pdbx_seq_one_letter_code
_entity_poly.pdbx_strand_id
1 'polypeptide(L)'
;MNPQSNITISPIGEFSSELIEAIAGEIKRVFGFPAVSEAVLQDLAFALDQNRNQYHSTLILEQLAANRPTHAIRVIAIAQVDLFIPILTHVYGEAQLGGTACIVSTYRLNEGRGGSNISQKYIDRIVKEAVHELGHTFKLRHCPEHSCIMHYCRNEEDVDRKSDQFCRYCQVMLADEIKRMKIL
;
A
#
# COMPACT_ATOMS: atom_id res chain seq x y z
N MET A 1 1.92 25.75 4.40
CA MET A 1 2.15 24.29 4.57
C MET A 1 2.44 24.05 6.02
N ASN A 2 1.63 23.23 6.70
CA ASN A 2 2.01 22.74 8.01
C ASN A 2 3.30 21.91 7.81
N PRO A 3 4.43 22.21 8.46
CA PRO A 3 5.73 21.61 8.15
C PRO A 3 5.84 20.11 8.50
N GLN A 4 4.74 19.42 8.79
CA GLN A 4 4.73 18.07 9.34
C GLN A 4 3.81 17.09 8.60
N SER A 5 3.29 17.41 7.42
CA SER A 5 2.47 16.44 6.67
C SER A 5 3.31 15.29 6.15
N ASN A 6 3.04 14.08 6.62
CA ASN A 6 3.73 12.85 6.20
C ASN A 6 2.73 11.76 5.76
N ILE A 7 3.27 10.67 5.24
CA ILE A 7 2.57 9.41 5.04
C ILE A 7 3.03 8.46 6.14
N THR A 8 2.09 7.93 6.94
CA THR A 8 2.42 6.96 7.98
C THR A 8 2.43 5.55 7.39
N ILE A 9 3.55 4.83 7.59
CA ILE A 9 3.64 3.39 7.36
C ILE A 9 3.31 2.71 8.67
N SER A 10 2.26 1.89 8.70
CA SER A 10 1.82 1.15 9.88
C SER A 10 2.12 -0.34 9.72
N PRO A 11 3.29 -0.83 10.19
CA PRO A 11 3.55 -2.26 10.21
C PRO A 11 2.60 -2.96 11.19
N ILE A 12 2.03 -4.09 10.78
CA ILE A 12 1.20 -4.97 11.62
C ILE A 12 1.91 -6.31 11.68
N GLY A 13 2.61 -6.56 12.77
CA GLY A 13 3.58 -7.62 12.93
C GLY A 13 5.02 -7.16 12.76
N GLU A 14 5.95 -8.10 12.64
CA GLU A 14 7.39 -7.82 12.53
C GLU A 14 7.86 -7.77 11.07
N PHE A 15 8.56 -6.70 10.72
CA PHE A 15 9.17 -6.51 9.41
C PHE A 15 10.61 -6.04 9.55
N SER A 16 11.45 -6.37 8.59
CA SER A 16 12.83 -5.87 8.56
C SER A 16 12.86 -4.35 8.36
N SER A 17 13.84 -3.69 8.97
CA SER A 17 14.09 -2.26 8.74
C SER A 17 14.33 -1.95 7.26
N GLU A 18 15.04 -2.84 6.56
CA GLU A 18 15.31 -2.73 5.13
C GLU A 18 14.03 -2.59 4.28
N LEU A 19 13.00 -3.41 4.56
CA LEU A 19 11.73 -3.32 3.85
C LEU A 19 11.01 -1.98 4.14
N ILE A 20 10.95 -1.60 5.41
CA ILE A 20 10.28 -0.34 5.81
C ILE A 20 11.01 0.87 5.22
N GLU A 21 12.35 0.87 5.22
CA GLU A 21 13.16 1.93 4.62
C GLU A 21 12.99 1.99 3.10
N ALA A 22 12.92 0.84 2.42
CA ALA A 22 12.66 0.78 0.98
C ALA A 22 11.29 1.39 0.62
N ILE A 23 10.24 1.04 1.37
CA ILE A 23 8.90 1.62 1.21
C ILE A 23 8.93 3.13 1.48
N ALA A 24 9.57 3.57 2.56
CA ALA A 24 9.66 4.98 2.93
C ALA A 24 10.41 5.81 1.89
N GLY A 25 11.52 5.29 1.37
CA GLY A 25 12.30 5.91 0.31
C GLY A 25 11.49 6.09 -0.95
N GLU A 26 10.74 5.07 -1.34
CA GLU A 26 9.92 5.11 -2.55
C GLU A 26 8.71 6.03 -2.40
N ILE A 27 8.06 6.05 -1.24
CA ILE A 27 6.99 7.00 -0.93
C ILE A 27 7.49 8.44 -1.09
N LYS A 28 8.66 8.75 -0.54
CA LYS A 28 9.26 10.08 -0.65
C LYS A 28 9.60 10.44 -2.10
N ARG A 29 10.17 9.48 -2.85
CA ARG A 29 10.53 9.67 -4.26
C ARG A 29 9.31 9.96 -5.13
N VAL A 30 8.25 9.20 -4.95
CA VAL A 30 7.07 9.19 -5.82
C VAL A 30 6.08 10.29 -5.44
N PHE A 31 5.74 10.41 -4.16
CA PHE A 31 4.67 11.32 -3.69
C PHE A 31 5.22 12.64 -3.15
N GLY A 32 6.53 12.73 -2.89
CA GLY A 32 7.19 13.94 -2.39
C GLY A 32 6.91 14.24 -0.92
N PHE A 33 6.30 13.31 -0.17
CA PHE A 33 6.05 13.42 1.27
C PHE A 33 7.03 12.56 2.05
N PRO A 34 7.51 13.00 3.23
CA PRO A 34 8.25 12.13 4.12
C PRO A 34 7.36 10.99 4.59
N ALA A 35 7.97 9.81 4.83
CA ALA A 35 7.29 8.68 5.42
C ALA A 35 7.79 8.45 6.84
N VAL A 36 6.89 8.07 7.75
CA VAL A 36 7.19 7.78 9.15
C VAL A 36 6.59 6.42 9.50
N SER A 37 7.37 5.55 10.15
CA SER A 37 6.88 4.27 10.64
C SER A 37 6.27 4.45 12.02
N GLU A 38 4.97 4.13 12.16
CA GLU A 38 4.21 4.25 13.41
C GLU A 38 3.08 3.21 13.41
N ALA A 39 3.03 2.34 14.42
CA ALA A 39 1.98 1.34 14.54
C ALA A 39 0.63 2.01 14.88
N VAL A 40 -0.30 1.99 13.91
CA VAL A 40 -1.66 2.53 14.07
C VAL A 40 -2.62 1.47 14.59
N LEU A 41 -2.47 0.22 14.13
CA LEU A 41 -3.23 -0.93 14.61
C LEU A 41 -2.25 -1.96 15.19
N GLN A 42 -2.66 -2.60 16.29
CA GLN A 42 -1.83 -3.61 16.98
C GLN A 42 -2.08 -5.02 16.43
N ASP A 43 -3.32 -5.32 16.06
CA ASP A 43 -3.73 -6.62 15.51
C ASP A 43 -4.89 -6.46 14.52
N LEU A 44 -5.25 -7.56 13.87
CA LEU A 44 -6.32 -7.62 12.86
C LEU A 44 -7.42 -8.63 13.22
N ALA A 45 -7.49 -9.11 14.47
CA ALA A 45 -8.43 -10.15 14.88
C ALA A 45 -9.89 -9.81 14.55
N PHE A 46 -10.25 -8.52 14.61
CA PHE A 46 -11.58 -8.01 14.29
C PHE A 46 -12.00 -8.21 12.81
N ALA A 47 -11.03 -8.38 11.92
CA ALA A 47 -11.24 -8.54 10.48
C ALA A 47 -11.12 -10.00 10.00
N LEU A 48 -10.83 -10.95 10.90
CA LEU A 48 -10.63 -12.36 10.55
C LEU A 48 -11.97 -13.04 10.22
N ASP A 49 -12.08 -13.54 9.00
CA ASP A 49 -13.10 -14.53 8.62
C ASP A 49 -12.54 -15.94 8.87
N GLN A 50 -13.04 -16.59 9.91
CA GLN A 50 -12.57 -17.91 10.32
C GLN A 50 -12.87 -19.01 9.30
N ASN A 51 -13.96 -18.89 8.52
CA ASN A 51 -14.31 -19.86 7.50
C ASN A 51 -13.36 -19.80 6.30
N ARG A 52 -12.89 -18.60 5.95
CA ARG A 52 -11.94 -18.37 4.87
C ARG A 52 -10.49 -18.48 5.34
N ASN A 53 -10.25 -18.35 6.63
CA ASN A 53 -8.92 -18.12 7.21
C ASN A 53 -8.19 -16.95 6.53
N GLN A 54 -8.94 -15.89 6.24
CA GLN A 54 -8.49 -14.68 5.57
C GLN A 54 -9.02 -13.45 6.32
N TYR A 55 -8.42 -12.29 6.05
CA TYR A 55 -8.77 -11.03 6.70
C TYR A 55 -9.49 -10.10 5.72
N HIS A 56 -10.63 -9.57 6.15
CA HIS A 56 -11.44 -8.66 5.34
C HIS A 56 -10.80 -7.28 5.30
N SER A 57 -10.18 -6.94 4.17
CA SER A 57 -9.36 -5.73 4.02
C SER A 57 -10.15 -4.44 4.18
N THR A 58 -11.42 -4.39 3.74
CA THR A 58 -12.27 -3.19 3.88
C THR A 58 -12.49 -2.82 5.35
N LEU A 59 -12.71 -3.81 6.25
CA LEU A 59 -12.83 -3.53 7.69
C LEU A 59 -11.53 -2.95 8.27
N ILE A 60 -10.39 -3.44 7.78
CA ILE A 60 -9.07 -2.92 8.20
C ILE A 60 -8.92 -1.47 7.74
N LEU A 61 -9.30 -1.14 6.49
CA LEU A 61 -9.25 0.24 5.99
C LEU A 61 -10.10 1.20 6.81
N GLU A 62 -11.29 0.79 7.24
CA GLU A 62 -12.17 1.60 8.09
C GLU A 62 -11.48 1.94 9.42
N GLN A 63 -10.85 0.95 10.07
CA GLN A 63 -10.12 1.16 11.32
C GLN A 63 -8.84 1.99 11.14
N LEU A 64 -8.09 1.78 10.06
CA LEU A 64 -6.92 2.59 9.73
C LEU A 64 -7.29 4.06 9.51
N ALA A 65 -8.37 4.32 8.77
CA ALA A 65 -8.84 5.67 8.50
C ALA A 65 -9.33 6.37 9.78
N ALA A 66 -10.07 5.65 10.65
CA ALA A 66 -10.59 6.17 11.91
C ALA A 66 -9.47 6.50 12.91
N ASN A 67 -8.39 5.72 12.92
CA ASN A 67 -7.26 5.87 13.85
C ASN A 67 -6.04 6.58 13.21
N ARG A 68 -6.20 7.15 12.02
CA ARG A 68 -5.10 7.83 11.33
C ARG A 68 -4.51 8.96 12.18
N PRO A 69 -3.19 8.99 12.39
CA PRO A 69 -2.53 10.07 13.11
C PRO A 69 -2.84 11.44 12.50
N THR A 70 -3.04 12.46 13.33
CA THR A 70 -3.44 13.81 12.87
C THR A 70 -2.40 14.49 11.99
N HIS A 71 -1.12 14.12 12.14
CA HIS A 71 -0.01 14.61 11.33
C HIS A 71 0.12 13.87 9.99
N ALA A 72 -0.50 12.70 9.85
CA ALA A 72 -0.44 11.92 8.62
C ALA A 72 -1.52 12.36 7.61
N ILE A 73 -1.12 12.64 6.37
CA ILE A 73 -2.08 12.89 5.27
C ILE A 73 -2.67 11.59 4.73
N ARG A 74 -1.90 10.51 4.82
CA ARG A 74 -2.29 9.13 4.43
C ARG A 74 -1.68 8.15 5.41
N VAL A 75 -2.30 6.98 5.53
CA VAL A 75 -1.75 5.84 6.25
C VAL A 75 -1.77 4.60 5.34
N ILE A 76 -0.65 3.89 5.31
CA ILE A 76 -0.53 2.60 4.65
C ILE A 76 -0.18 1.54 5.68
N ALA A 77 -0.99 0.51 5.80
CA ALA A 77 -0.65 -0.66 6.59
C ALA A 77 0.12 -1.69 5.76
N ILE A 78 1.08 -2.35 6.38
CA ILE A 78 1.78 -3.51 5.83
C ILE A 78 1.53 -4.67 6.77
N ALA A 79 0.97 -5.79 6.26
CA ALA A 79 0.61 -6.94 7.07
C ALA A 79 0.96 -8.26 6.38
N GLN A 80 1.36 -9.26 7.15
CA GLN A 80 1.68 -10.60 6.65
C GLN A 80 0.48 -11.55 6.83
N VAL A 81 -0.67 -11.14 6.29
CA VAL A 81 -1.93 -11.91 6.37
C VAL A 81 -2.58 -12.03 5.00
N ASP A 82 -3.33 -13.09 4.77
CA ASP A 82 -4.07 -13.26 3.52
C ASP A 82 -5.30 -12.36 3.51
N LEU A 83 -5.35 -11.41 2.57
CA LEU A 83 -6.44 -10.44 2.45
C LEU A 83 -7.49 -10.86 1.44
N PHE A 84 -8.74 -10.51 1.70
CA PHE A 84 -9.84 -10.67 0.76
C PHE A 84 -10.84 -9.51 0.82
N ILE A 85 -11.61 -9.37 -0.26
CA ILE A 85 -12.89 -8.66 -0.31
C ILE A 85 -13.97 -9.67 -0.75
N PRO A 86 -15.26 -9.47 -0.40
CA PRO A 86 -16.31 -10.49 -0.63
C PRO A 86 -16.44 -10.99 -2.06
N ILE A 87 -16.14 -10.15 -3.05
CA ILE A 87 -16.27 -10.46 -4.48
C ILE A 87 -15.01 -11.11 -5.09
N LEU A 88 -13.90 -11.17 -4.36
CA LEU A 88 -12.63 -11.75 -4.82
C LEU A 88 -12.14 -12.84 -3.87
N THR A 89 -11.37 -13.77 -4.42
CA THR A 89 -10.76 -14.85 -3.63
C THR A 89 -9.65 -14.33 -2.72
N HIS A 90 -8.90 -13.35 -3.18
CA HIS A 90 -7.85 -12.65 -2.44
C HIS A 90 -7.52 -11.31 -3.10
N VAL A 91 -6.82 -10.48 -2.38
CA VAL A 91 -6.22 -9.22 -2.89
C VAL A 91 -4.80 -9.06 -2.33
N TYR A 92 -3.91 -8.42 -3.10
CA TYR A 92 -2.57 -8.03 -2.61
C TYR A 92 -2.63 -6.78 -1.75
N GLY A 93 -3.62 -5.95 -1.97
CA GLY A 93 -3.89 -4.75 -1.21
C GLY A 93 -5.29 -4.22 -1.47
N GLU A 94 -5.66 -3.21 -0.74
CA GLU A 94 -6.89 -2.43 -0.94
C GLU A 94 -6.66 -1.00 -0.48
N ALA A 95 -7.30 -0.05 -1.15
CA ALA A 95 -7.22 1.35 -0.80
C ALA A 95 -8.59 2.04 -0.87
N GLN A 96 -8.78 3.03 -0.04
CA GLN A 96 -9.89 3.98 -0.17
C GLN A 96 -9.58 4.92 -1.33
N LEU A 97 -10.31 4.82 -2.44
CA LEU A 97 -10.10 5.70 -3.60
C LEU A 97 -10.34 7.18 -3.23
N GLY A 98 -9.28 7.97 -3.25
CA GLY A 98 -9.29 9.36 -2.80
C GLY A 98 -9.46 9.53 -1.29
N GLY A 99 -9.42 8.45 -0.53
CA GLY A 99 -9.48 8.45 0.93
C GLY A 99 -8.11 8.57 1.58
N THR A 100 -8.00 8.14 2.83
CA THR A 100 -6.78 8.35 3.64
C THR A 100 -6.04 7.08 4.00
N ALA A 101 -6.62 5.91 3.77
CA ALA A 101 -6.06 4.63 4.20
C ALA A 101 -5.91 3.64 3.04
N CYS A 102 -4.84 2.86 3.10
CA CYS A 102 -4.63 1.67 2.28
C CYS A 102 -3.87 0.60 3.07
N ILE A 103 -3.91 -0.63 2.57
CA ILE A 103 -3.20 -1.78 3.14
C ILE A 103 -2.57 -2.60 2.03
N VAL A 104 -1.39 -3.15 2.29
CA VAL A 104 -0.71 -4.13 1.45
C VAL A 104 -0.45 -5.40 2.24
N SER A 105 -0.78 -6.54 1.65
CA SER A 105 -0.43 -7.86 2.16
C SER A 105 0.88 -8.34 1.57
N THR A 106 1.77 -8.79 2.42
CA THR A 106 3.01 -9.45 1.99
C THR A 106 2.84 -10.96 1.83
N TYR A 107 1.70 -11.51 2.26
CA TYR A 107 1.47 -12.96 2.38
C TYR A 107 1.60 -13.70 1.04
N ARG A 108 0.92 -13.20 -0.01
CA ARG A 108 0.94 -13.84 -1.35
C ARG A 108 2.04 -13.29 -2.29
N LEU A 109 2.78 -12.26 -1.86
CA LEU A 109 3.91 -11.73 -2.64
C LEU A 109 5.21 -12.51 -2.40
N ASN A 110 5.23 -13.35 -1.36
CA ASN A 110 6.35 -14.22 -1.05
C ASN A 110 6.24 -15.49 -1.90
N GLU A 111 7.26 -15.85 -2.67
CA GLU A 111 7.34 -16.96 -3.64
C GLU A 111 7.17 -18.39 -3.02
N GLY A 112 6.36 -18.55 -1.99
CA GLY A 112 6.15 -19.84 -1.31
C GLY A 112 7.41 -20.35 -0.60
N ARG A 113 8.45 -19.56 -0.52
CA ARG A 113 9.69 -19.90 0.14
C ARG A 113 9.63 -19.41 1.59
N GLY A 114 9.19 -20.28 2.47
CA GLY A 114 9.38 -20.13 3.92
C GLY A 114 10.87 -20.16 4.28
N GLY A 115 11.60 -19.14 3.86
CA GLY A 115 13.03 -18.97 4.14
C GLY A 115 13.30 -17.61 4.76
N SER A 116 14.25 -17.58 5.70
CA SER A 116 14.66 -16.37 6.43
C SER A 116 15.38 -15.32 5.57
N ASN A 117 15.61 -15.56 4.29
CA ASN A 117 16.25 -14.61 3.38
C ASN A 117 15.20 -13.85 2.57
N ILE A 118 14.97 -12.61 2.94
CA ILE A 118 14.19 -11.64 2.19
C ILE A 118 14.94 -11.38 0.87
N SER A 119 14.35 -11.79 -0.27
CA SER A 119 14.96 -11.53 -1.57
C SER A 119 14.67 -10.08 -2.02
N GLN A 120 15.57 -9.47 -2.78
CA GLN A 120 15.33 -8.15 -3.38
C GLN A 120 14.01 -8.14 -4.19
N LYS A 121 13.74 -9.20 -4.93
CA LYS A 121 12.50 -9.36 -5.69
C LYS A 121 11.23 -9.28 -4.82
N TYR A 122 11.28 -9.85 -3.61
CA TYR A 122 10.18 -9.77 -2.66
C TYR A 122 9.96 -8.33 -2.15
N ILE A 123 11.06 -7.64 -1.82
CA ILE A 123 11.02 -6.21 -1.43
C ILE A 123 10.42 -5.39 -2.58
N ASP A 124 10.90 -5.59 -3.82
CA ASP A 124 10.44 -4.86 -5.00
C ASP A 124 8.93 -5.04 -5.25
N ARG A 125 8.40 -6.25 -5.08
CA ARG A 125 6.97 -6.53 -5.19
C ARG A 125 6.15 -5.74 -4.16
N ILE A 126 6.58 -5.76 -2.89
CA ILE A 126 5.87 -5.07 -1.82
C ILE A 126 5.92 -3.55 -2.03
N VAL A 127 7.07 -3.03 -2.43
CA VAL A 127 7.24 -1.61 -2.72
C VAL A 127 6.33 -1.17 -3.89
N LYS A 128 6.26 -1.98 -4.97
CA LYS A 128 5.36 -1.70 -6.10
C LYS A 128 3.90 -1.69 -5.67
N GLU A 129 3.46 -2.67 -4.88
CA GLU A 129 2.08 -2.73 -4.38
C GLU A 129 1.81 -1.59 -3.38
N ALA A 130 2.77 -1.20 -2.54
CA ALA A 130 2.63 -0.07 -1.64
C ALA A 130 2.40 1.25 -2.41
N VAL A 131 3.15 1.49 -3.49
CA VAL A 131 2.96 2.66 -4.35
C VAL A 131 1.64 2.58 -5.12
N HIS A 132 1.23 1.39 -5.57
CA HIS A 132 -0.04 1.16 -6.24
C HIS A 132 -1.22 1.53 -5.32
N GLU A 133 -1.28 0.97 -4.12
CA GLU A 133 -2.37 1.23 -3.17
C GLU A 133 -2.37 2.69 -2.70
N LEU A 134 -1.20 3.28 -2.43
CA LEU A 134 -1.12 4.70 -2.15
C LEU A 134 -1.62 5.54 -3.32
N GLY A 135 -1.31 5.16 -4.56
CA GLY A 135 -1.81 5.82 -5.76
C GLY A 135 -3.33 5.94 -5.78
N HIS A 136 -4.05 4.90 -5.34
CA HIS A 136 -5.50 4.94 -5.20
C HIS A 136 -5.96 5.98 -4.18
N THR A 137 -5.24 6.17 -3.07
CA THR A 137 -5.58 7.21 -2.09
C THR A 137 -5.42 8.64 -2.65
N PHE A 138 -4.63 8.80 -3.71
CA PHE A 138 -4.50 10.04 -4.50
C PHE A 138 -5.41 10.04 -5.74
N LYS A 139 -6.51 9.29 -5.72
CA LYS A 139 -7.54 9.20 -6.77
C LYS A 139 -7.10 8.57 -8.09
N LEU A 140 -5.90 7.99 -8.17
CA LEU A 140 -5.52 7.22 -9.34
C LEU A 140 -6.36 5.94 -9.41
N ARG A 141 -6.87 5.63 -10.59
CA ARG A 141 -7.57 4.37 -10.88
C ARG A 141 -6.62 3.40 -11.56
N HIS A 142 -7.01 2.13 -11.68
CA HIS A 142 -6.25 1.18 -12.49
C HIS A 142 -5.99 1.74 -13.89
N CYS A 143 -4.76 1.57 -14.36
CA CYS A 143 -4.30 2.06 -15.65
C CYS A 143 -4.31 0.93 -16.69
N PRO A 144 -4.80 1.16 -17.91
CA PRO A 144 -4.74 0.17 -18.97
C PRO A 144 -3.31 -0.09 -19.50
N GLU A 145 -2.37 0.83 -19.26
CA GLU A 145 -0.97 0.69 -19.65
C GLU A 145 -0.28 -0.40 -18.83
N HIS A 146 0.14 -1.49 -19.47
CA HIS A 146 0.71 -2.67 -18.82
C HIS A 146 1.99 -2.41 -18.05
N SER A 147 2.80 -1.45 -18.50
CA SER A 147 4.04 -1.07 -17.82
C SER A 147 3.83 -0.14 -16.64
N CYS A 148 2.65 0.47 -16.50
CA CYS A 148 2.36 1.42 -15.43
C CYS A 148 2.22 0.71 -14.09
N ILE A 149 2.78 1.29 -13.01
CA ILE A 149 2.63 0.77 -11.67
C ILE A 149 1.15 0.67 -11.23
N MET A 150 0.25 1.50 -11.79
CA MET A 150 -1.20 1.43 -11.55
C MET A 150 -1.91 0.36 -12.37
N HIS A 151 -1.18 -0.48 -13.13
CA HIS A 151 -1.81 -1.58 -13.83
C HIS A 151 -2.31 -2.64 -12.84
N TYR A 152 -3.51 -3.18 -13.11
CA TYR A 152 -4.11 -4.24 -12.29
C TYR A 152 -3.35 -5.55 -12.45
N CYS A 153 -2.98 -6.19 -11.34
CA CYS A 153 -2.26 -7.46 -11.30
C CYS A 153 -3.19 -8.57 -10.80
N ARG A 154 -3.15 -9.72 -11.46
CA ARG A 154 -3.92 -10.94 -11.09
C ARG A 154 -3.07 -11.95 -10.33
N ASN A 155 -1.78 -11.90 -10.54
CA ASN A 155 -0.79 -12.81 -9.96
C ASN A 155 0.55 -12.08 -9.75
N GLU A 156 1.49 -12.74 -9.09
CA GLU A 156 2.81 -12.18 -8.76
C GLU A 156 3.65 -11.89 -10.01
N GLU A 157 3.44 -12.66 -11.10
CA GLU A 157 4.16 -12.42 -12.37
C GLU A 157 3.73 -11.09 -13.00
N ASP A 158 2.47 -10.69 -12.85
CA ASP A 158 2.01 -9.39 -13.31
C ASP A 158 2.66 -8.26 -12.51
N VAL A 159 2.85 -8.44 -11.19
CA VAL A 159 3.60 -7.51 -10.33
C VAL A 159 5.06 -7.41 -10.77
N ASP A 160 5.67 -8.54 -11.13
CA ASP A 160 7.05 -8.56 -11.62
C ASP A 160 7.20 -7.81 -12.94
N ARG A 161 6.24 -7.94 -13.84
CA ARG A 161 6.28 -7.38 -15.21
C ARG A 161 6.03 -5.87 -15.24
N LYS A 162 5.14 -5.33 -14.39
CA LYS A 162 4.90 -3.89 -14.35
C LYS A 162 6.15 -3.16 -13.84
N SER A 163 6.36 -1.93 -14.31
CA SER A 163 7.47 -1.12 -13.80
C SER A 163 7.18 -0.59 -12.40
N ASP A 164 8.17 0.02 -11.77
CA ASP A 164 8.05 0.80 -10.52
C ASP A 164 7.65 2.26 -10.79
N GLN A 165 7.30 2.60 -12.06
CA GLN A 165 6.99 3.96 -12.47
C GLN A 165 5.52 4.11 -12.86
N PHE A 166 4.98 5.30 -12.63
CA PHE A 166 3.73 5.72 -13.27
C PHE A 166 3.98 6.02 -14.76
N CYS A 167 3.04 5.67 -15.63
CA CYS A 167 3.04 6.20 -16.98
C CYS A 167 2.82 7.72 -16.96
N ARG A 168 3.12 8.39 -18.08
CA ARG A 168 2.99 9.84 -18.20
C ARG A 168 1.61 10.38 -17.77
N TYR A 169 0.54 9.66 -18.14
CA TYR A 169 -0.83 10.05 -17.77
C TYR A 169 -1.03 10.02 -16.25
N CYS A 170 -0.66 8.91 -15.60
CA CYS A 170 -0.80 8.77 -14.14
C CYS A 170 0.09 9.76 -13.37
N GLN A 171 1.28 10.09 -13.90
CA GLN A 171 2.15 11.14 -13.32
C GLN A 171 1.46 12.50 -13.31
N VAL A 172 0.81 12.90 -14.41
CA VAL A 172 0.08 14.16 -14.51
C VAL A 172 -1.09 14.19 -13.52
N MET A 173 -1.88 13.10 -13.48
CA MET A 173 -3.01 12.99 -12.55
C MET A 173 -2.57 13.08 -11.08
N LEU A 174 -1.48 12.38 -10.73
CA LEU A 174 -0.90 12.44 -9.38
C LEU A 174 -0.43 13.85 -9.02
N ALA A 175 0.30 14.50 -9.92
CA ALA A 175 0.80 15.85 -9.71
C ALA A 175 -0.32 16.87 -9.50
N ASP A 176 -1.41 16.75 -10.27
CA ASP A 176 -2.60 17.60 -10.12
C ASP A 176 -3.28 17.37 -8.76
N GLU A 177 -3.43 16.13 -8.32
CA GLU A 177 -4.06 15.83 -7.03
C GLU A 177 -3.19 16.33 -5.86
N ILE A 178 -1.88 16.12 -5.90
CA ILE A 178 -0.94 16.66 -4.89
C ILE A 178 -0.98 18.18 -4.85
N LYS A 179 -1.04 18.83 -6.02
CA LYS A 179 -1.16 20.30 -6.11
C LYS A 179 -2.44 20.81 -5.44
N ARG A 180 -3.58 20.15 -5.69
CA ARG A 180 -4.87 20.48 -5.06
C ARG A 180 -4.81 20.36 -3.54
N MET A 181 -4.17 19.30 -3.02
CA MET A 181 -4.00 19.10 -1.57
C MET A 181 -3.12 20.18 -0.91
N LYS A 182 -2.17 20.78 -1.64
CA LYS A 182 -1.29 21.84 -1.12
C LYS A 182 -1.93 23.23 -1.11
N ILE A 183 -3.04 23.40 -1.79
CA ILE A 183 -3.78 24.68 -1.88
C ILE A 183 -4.87 24.77 -0.78
N LEU A 184 -5.30 23.63 -0.24
CA LEU A 184 -6.22 23.51 0.91
C LEU A 184 -5.44 23.52 2.22
#